data_50fafb0dcfb9145d0d3404e9421fd7f3
#
_entry.id   50fafb0dcfb9145d0d3404e9421fd7f3
#
_cell.length_a   1.000
_cell.length_b   1.000
_cell.length_c   1.000
_cell.angle_alpha   90.00
_cell.angle_beta   90.00
_cell.angle_gamma   90.00
#
_symmetry.space_group_name_H-M   'P 1'
#
loop_
_entity.id
_entity.type
_entity.pdbx_description
1 polymer ?
#
loop_
_entity_poly.entity_id
_entity_poly.type
_entity_poly.pdbx_seq_one_letter_code
_entity_poly.pdbx_strand_id
1 'polypeptide(L)'
;MRRVVVTGLGMVSPLGCGVESTWRRILNSESGARKIDTFDVSDLTSRIACVVPRGDGSDGTFNPDQWMEPKDQRKVDDFIIFAMSAAKQALDDANWHPATEEDRCATGTMIGSGIGGLSGIADTALLLKERGPRKVSPFFIPGRLINLASGYVSIEHGLKGPNHAVVTACSTGAHAIGDASRLIALGDADVMVAGGTESPICRLAMAGFCASRALSTGFNETPEKASRPYDRDRDGFVMGEGAGVVVLEEYEHAKRRGVKIYAEVIGYGLSGDAYHITSPSPDGDGAFRSMSAAMKRAAITASDIDYINAHGTSTQVGDEIELGAVERLLGNAASRVSMSSTKSSTGHLLGAAGAVEAIFSILAIRDNIAPPTINLENPSVETAIDLVPQAPRKREIDVALSNSFGFGGTNASVIVRRVPN
;
A
#
# COMPACT_ATOMS: atom_id res chain seq x y z
N MET A 1 -22.42 -14.78 -4.00
CA MET A 1 -21.85 -13.66 -3.21
C MET A 1 -22.12 -12.38 -3.98
N ARG A 2 -22.34 -11.27 -3.26
CA ARG A 2 -22.52 -9.94 -3.89
C ARG A 2 -21.22 -9.51 -4.58
N ARG A 3 -21.34 -8.79 -5.69
CA ARG A 3 -20.20 -8.21 -6.40
C ARG A 3 -19.71 -6.97 -5.65
N VAL A 4 -18.40 -6.74 -5.67
CA VAL A 4 -17.76 -5.63 -4.96
C VAL A 4 -16.95 -4.79 -5.94
N VAL A 5 -17.21 -3.49 -5.94
CA VAL A 5 -16.55 -2.53 -6.83
C VAL A 5 -15.84 -1.45 -6.05
N VAL A 6 -14.91 -0.78 -6.71
CA VAL A 6 -14.19 0.38 -6.17
C VAL A 6 -14.83 1.64 -6.75
N THR A 7 -15.32 2.50 -5.88
CA THR A 7 -15.98 3.76 -6.26
C THR A 7 -15.20 5.01 -5.88
N GLY A 8 -14.21 4.90 -4.98
CA GLY A 8 -13.37 6.03 -4.58
C GLY A 8 -11.95 5.63 -4.23
N LEU A 9 -11.02 6.54 -4.48
CA LEU A 9 -9.59 6.38 -4.27
C LEU A 9 -9.02 7.56 -3.49
N GLY A 10 -8.11 7.30 -2.56
CA GLY A 10 -7.40 8.34 -1.83
C GLY A 10 -5.97 7.92 -1.50
N MET A 11 -5.04 8.86 -1.54
CA MET A 11 -3.62 8.55 -1.40
C MET A 11 -2.80 9.68 -0.79
N VAL A 12 -1.86 9.29 0.06
CA VAL A 12 -0.70 10.08 0.49
C VAL A 12 0.53 9.23 0.22
N SER A 13 1.51 9.77 -0.48
CA SER A 13 2.69 9.01 -0.91
C SER A 13 3.95 9.86 -0.91
N PRO A 14 5.14 9.26 -1.04
CA PRO A 14 6.39 9.99 -1.21
C PRO A 14 6.46 10.85 -2.48
N LEU A 15 5.56 10.57 -3.43
CA LEU A 15 5.40 11.38 -4.65
C LEU A 15 4.32 12.45 -4.53
N GLY A 16 3.66 12.56 -3.38
CA GLY A 16 2.71 13.62 -3.09
C GLY A 16 1.41 13.17 -2.41
N CYS A 17 0.59 14.15 -2.06
CA CYS A 17 -0.76 13.99 -1.55
C CYS A 17 -1.75 14.09 -2.71
N GLY A 18 -2.58 13.08 -2.89
CA GLY A 18 -3.56 12.98 -3.98
C GLY A 18 -3.22 11.89 -5.00
N VAL A 19 -4.28 11.25 -5.48
CA VAL A 19 -4.17 10.09 -6.40
C VAL A 19 -3.59 10.53 -7.75
N GLU A 20 -4.16 11.55 -8.38
CA GLU A 20 -3.76 11.98 -9.73
C GLU A 20 -2.36 12.60 -9.75
N SER A 21 -1.98 13.36 -8.71
CA SER A 21 -0.64 13.94 -8.60
C SER A 21 0.42 12.85 -8.46
N THR A 22 0.17 11.85 -7.62
CA THR A 22 1.05 10.69 -7.44
C THR A 22 1.14 9.88 -8.73
N TRP A 23 0.02 9.55 -9.35
CA TRP A 23 -0.01 8.75 -10.59
C TRP A 23 0.75 9.41 -11.73
N ARG A 24 0.55 10.71 -11.94
CA ARG A 24 1.30 11.47 -12.95
C ARG A 24 2.81 11.36 -12.72
N ARG A 25 3.29 11.47 -11.47
CA ARG A 25 4.72 11.37 -11.14
C ARG A 25 5.25 9.94 -11.30
N ILE A 26 4.45 8.91 -11.01
CA ILE A 26 4.78 7.51 -11.34
C ILE A 26 5.01 7.37 -12.86
N LEU A 27 4.09 7.87 -13.67
CA LEU A 27 4.19 7.78 -15.14
C LEU A 27 5.31 8.64 -15.71
N ASN A 28 5.74 9.68 -15.01
CA ASN A 28 6.93 10.47 -15.35
C ASN A 28 8.24 9.81 -14.90
N SER A 29 8.19 8.61 -14.32
CA SER A 29 9.37 7.89 -13.81
C SER A 29 10.12 8.66 -12.71
N GLU A 30 9.40 9.39 -11.86
CA GLU A 30 9.97 10.13 -10.75
C GLU A 30 10.23 9.22 -9.55
N SER A 31 11.32 9.49 -8.81
CA SER A 31 11.64 8.82 -7.54
C SER A 31 11.27 9.68 -6.35
N GLY A 32 10.63 9.09 -5.33
CA GLY A 32 10.36 9.74 -4.04
C GLY A 32 11.49 9.59 -3.03
N ALA A 33 12.55 8.86 -3.38
CA ALA A 33 13.68 8.62 -2.46
C ALA A 33 14.55 9.86 -2.30
N ARG A 34 14.92 10.17 -1.05
CA ARG A 34 15.76 11.32 -0.70
C ARG A 34 16.59 11.06 0.54
N LYS A 35 17.59 11.92 0.81
CA LYS A 35 18.31 11.88 2.07
C LYS A 35 17.37 12.26 3.21
N ILE A 36 17.51 11.59 4.35
CA ILE A 36 16.77 11.92 5.57
C ILE A 36 17.42 13.14 6.20
N ASP A 37 16.65 14.20 6.44
CA ASP A 37 17.07 15.47 7.03
C ASP A 37 16.27 15.85 8.30
N THR A 38 15.28 15.03 8.66
CA THR A 38 14.37 15.30 9.79
C THR A 38 14.93 14.87 11.15
N PHE A 39 15.95 14.00 11.15
CA PHE A 39 16.69 13.55 12.34
C PHE A 39 18.11 13.11 11.99
N ASP A 40 18.99 13.02 12.98
CA ASP A 40 20.38 12.58 12.77
C ASP A 40 20.46 11.10 12.36
N VAL A 41 21.05 10.86 11.19
CA VAL A 41 21.30 9.53 10.60
C VAL A 41 22.79 9.28 10.35
N SER A 42 23.69 10.11 10.89
CA SER A 42 25.13 10.07 10.58
C SER A 42 25.81 8.76 10.98
N ASP A 43 25.29 8.07 11.98
CA ASP A 43 25.76 6.78 12.50
C ASP A 43 24.98 5.57 11.93
N LEU A 44 24.03 5.79 11.01
CA LEU A 44 23.25 4.73 10.37
C LEU A 44 23.85 4.33 9.02
N THR A 45 23.77 3.05 8.68
CA THR A 45 24.28 2.52 7.40
C THR A 45 23.41 2.95 6.22
N SER A 46 22.10 3.05 6.41
CA SER A 46 21.17 3.64 5.44
C SER A 46 20.71 5.01 5.93
N ARG A 47 20.82 6.03 5.06
CA ARG A 47 20.54 7.44 5.38
C ARG A 47 19.49 8.04 4.46
N ILE A 48 18.74 7.19 3.76
CA ILE A 48 17.76 7.56 2.74
C ILE A 48 16.40 6.96 3.05
N ALA A 49 15.34 7.65 2.63
CA ALA A 49 13.97 7.18 2.73
C ALA A 49 13.08 7.84 1.67
N CYS A 50 11.92 7.27 1.43
CA CYS A 50 10.85 7.86 0.63
C CYS A 50 9.85 8.55 1.56
N VAL A 51 10.12 9.82 1.88
CA VAL A 51 9.36 10.64 2.82
C VAL A 51 8.24 11.38 2.09
N VAL A 52 7.05 11.46 2.68
CA VAL A 52 5.93 12.28 2.18
C VAL A 52 6.35 13.75 2.11
N PRO A 53 6.28 14.41 0.94
CA PRO A 53 6.66 15.81 0.80
C PRO A 53 5.65 16.69 1.52
N ARG A 54 6.10 17.43 2.55
CA ARG A 54 5.27 18.34 3.35
C ARG A 54 5.37 19.75 2.82
N GLY A 55 4.26 20.51 2.89
CA GLY A 55 4.18 21.88 2.43
C GLY A 55 2.83 22.52 2.75
N ASP A 56 2.44 23.50 1.97
CA ASP A 56 1.18 24.23 2.12
C ASP A 56 -0.03 23.54 1.43
N GLY A 57 0.19 22.40 0.78
CA GLY A 57 -0.82 21.67 -0.01
C GLY A 57 -0.78 21.99 -1.50
N SER A 58 0.06 22.92 -1.93
CA SER A 58 0.30 23.17 -3.36
C SER A 58 1.17 22.07 -3.98
N ASP A 59 1.09 21.89 -5.30
CA ASP A 59 1.88 20.93 -6.08
C ASP A 59 1.86 19.49 -5.53
N GLY A 60 0.79 19.12 -4.81
CA GLY A 60 0.65 17.80 -4.20
C GLY A 60 1.50 17.62 -2.94
N THR A 61 1.98 18.68 -2.30
CA THR A 61 2.58 18.59 -0.97
C THR A 61 1.52 18.28 0.10
N PHE A 62 1.91 17.57 1.13
CA PHE A 62 1.01 17.23 2.23
C PHE A 62 0.98 18.35 3.27
N ASN A 63 -0.20 18.93 3.48
CA ASN A 63 -0.49 19.86 4.55
C ASN A 63 -1.44 19.21 5.56
N PRO A 64 -1.02 18.80 6.75
CA PRO A 64 -1.88 18.15 7.73
C PRO A 64 -3.07 19.00 8.18
N ASP A 65 -2.98 20.34 8.12
CA ASP A 65 -4.06 21.24 8.53
C ASP A 65 -5.28 21.18 7.61
N GLN A 66 -5.13 20.65 6.40
CA GLN A 66 -6.25 20.40 5.48
C GLN A 66 -7.09 19.17 5.86
N TRP A 67 -6.56 18.29 6.72
CA TRP A 67 -7.13 16.97 6.99
C TRP A 67 -7.49 16.73 8.46
N MET A 68 -6.87 17.47 9.37
CA MET A 68 -7.10 17.32 10.81
C MET A 68 -6.79 18.66 11.50
N GLU A 69 -7.64 19.03 12.45
CA GLU A 69 -7.43 20.23 13.26
C GLU A 69 -6.07 20.20 14.00
N PRO A 70 -5.28 21.28 14.05
CA PRO A 70 -3.94 21.29 14.66
C PRO A 70 -3.91 20.84 16.13
N LYS A 71 -5.01 21.04 16.87
CA LYS A 71 -5.14 20.56 18.26
C LYS A 71 -5.24 19.05 18.35
N ASP A 72 -5.79 18.38 17.32
CA ASP A 72 -5.97 16.93 17.27
C ASP A 72 -4.75 16.23 16.67
N GLN A 73 -4.04 16.87 15.74
CA GLN A 73 -2.76 16.37 15.22
C GLN A 73 -1.75 16.07 16.34
N ARG A 74 -1.71 16.90 17.39
CA ARG A 74 -0.80 16.71 18.54
C ARG A 74 -1.13 15.49 19.41
N LYS A 75 -2.30 14.87 19.20
CA LYS A 75 -2.78 13.72 19.97
C LYS A 75 -2.45 12.39 19.31
N VAL A 76 -2.15 12.40 18.03
CA VAL A 76 -1.98 11.20 17.20
C VAL A 76 -0.62 11.15 16.53
N ASP A 77 -0.25 9.97 16.06
CA ASP A 77 0.92 9.76 15.21
C ASP A 77 0.54 9.97 13.73
N ASP A 78 1.52 10.30 12.90
CA ASP A 78 1.32 10.67 11.49
C ASP A 78 0.60 9.60 10.66
N PHE A 79 0.74 8.29 10.98
CA PHE A 79 0.02 7.24 10.27
C PHE A 79 -1.50 7.43 10.34
N ILE A 80 -2.03 7.98 11.46
CA ILE A 80 -3.45 8.30 11.60
C ILE A 80 -3.81 9.50 10.72
N ILE A 81 -2.95 10.53 10.66
CA ILE A 81 -3.22 11.72 9.83
C ILE A 81 -3.20 11.35 8.35
N PHE A 82 -2.26 10.51 7.92
CA PHE A 82 -2.23 9.98 6.54
C PHE A 82 -3.49 9.17 6.22
N ALA A 83 -3.95 8.31 7.15
CA ALA A 83 -5.19 7.56 6.99
C ALA A 83 -6.41 8.47 6.84
N MET A 84 -6.53 9.50 7.68
CA MET A 84 -7.61 10.49 7.64
C MET A 84 -7.64 11.23 6.30
N SER A 85 -6.46 11.66 5.83
CA SER A 85 -6.32 12.33 4.53
C SER A 85 -6.75 11.43 3.38
N ALA A 86 -6.21 10.21 3.31
CA ALA A 86 -6.53 9.27 2.24
C ALA A 86 -8.00 8.82 2.29
N ALA A 87 -8.55 8.59 3.48
CA ALA A 87 -9.97 8.21 3.63
C ALA A 87 -10.92 9.33 3.18
N LYS A 88 -10.63 10.58 3.57
CA LYS A 88 -11.44 11.72 3.12
C LYS A 88 -11.39 11.88 1.60
N GLN A 89 -10.20 11.80 0.98
CA GLN A 89 -10.06 11.83 -0.48
C GLN A 89 -10.90 10.72 -1.13
N ALA A 90 -10.84 9.49 -0.62
CA ALA A 90 -11.58 8.35 -1.18
C ALA A 90 -13.10 8.51 -1.04
N LEU A 91 -13.59 9.02 0.09
CA LEU A 91 -15.01 9.30 0.31
C LEU A 91 -15.53 10.43 -0.59
N ASP A 92 -14.74 11.50 -0.73
CA ASP A 92 -15.07 12.61 -1.62
C ASP A 92 -15.10 12.14 -3.09
N ASP A 93 -14.13 11.34 -3.52
CA ASP A 93 -14.06 10.78 -4.88
C ASP A 93 -15.22 9.81 -5.17
N ALA A 94 -15.62 9.00 -4.17
CA ALA A 94 -16.80 8.14 -4.24
C ALA A 94 -18.13 8.91 -4.20
N ASN A 95 -18.09 10.21 -3.90
CA ASN A 95 -19.28 10.99 -3.56
C ASN A 95 -20.15 10.26 -2.52
N TRP A 96 -19.49 9.72 -1.46
CA TRP A 96 -20.15 8.94 -0.41
C TRP A 96 -20.06 9.65 0.95
N HIS A 97 -21.14 10.26 1.36
CA HIS A 97 -21.31 10.93 2.64
C HIS A 97 -22.63 10.44 3.25
N PRO A 98 -22.61 9.35 4.05
CA PRO A 98 -23.82 8.71 4.55
C PRO A 98 -24.66 9.68 5.39
N ALA A 99 -25.87 9.97 4.91
CA ALA A 99 -26.76 10.94 5.54
C ALA A 99 -27.76 10.29 6.51
N THR A 100 -28.21 9.08 6.18
CA THR A 100 -29.18 8.35 7.00
C THR A 100 -28.47 7.47 8.04
N GLU A 101 -29.18 7.10 9.08
CA GLU A 101 -28.64 6.16 10.08
C GLU A 101 -28.43 4.77 9.47
N GLU A 102 -29.25 4.35 8.52
CA GLU A 102 -29.11 3.10 7.78
C GLU A 102 -27.83 3.08 6.99
N ASP A 103 -27.53 4.12 6.20
CA ASP A 103 -26.28 4.25 5.42
C ASP A 103 -25.06 4.25 6.35
N ARG A 104 -25.14 4.92 7.50
CA ARG A 104 -24.05 4.94 8.48
C ARG A 104 -23.79 3.56 9.05
N CYS A 105 -24.84 2.80 9.39
CA CYS A 105 -24.71 1.44 9.90
C CYS A 105 -24.27 0.44 8.82
N ALA A 106 -24.56 0.70 7.55
CA ALA A 106 -24.13 -0.12 6.42
C ALA A 106 -22.73 0.23 5.91
N THR A 107 -22.09 1.28 6.46
CA THR A 107 -20.74 1.71 6.07
C THR A 107 -19.72 1.43 7.15
N GLY A 108 -18.73 0.59 6.85
CA GLY A 108 -17.65 0.22 7.77
C GLY A 108 -16.27 0.79 7.38
N THR A 109 -15.29 0.54 8.25
CA THR A 109 -13.90 0.94 8.08
C THR A 109 -12.94 -0.21 8.38
N MET A 110 -11.92 -0.40 7.51
CA MET A 110 -10.86 -1.38 7.72
C MET A 110 -9.54 -0.83 7.19
N ILE A 111 -8.83 -0.06 8.02
CA ILE A 111 -7.54 0.54 7.68
C ILE A 111 -6.49 0.00 8.64
N GLY A 112 -5.50 -0.70 8.09
CA GLY A 112 -4.42 -1.30 8.87
C GLY A 112 -3.11 -0.51 8.79
N SER A 113 -2.18 -0.87 9.66
CA SER A 113 -0.78 -0.42 9.63
C SER A 113 0.10 -1.57 10.09
N GLY A 114 1.31 -1.69 9.55
CA GLY A 114 2.24 -2.75 9.93
C GLY A 114 2.86 -2.52 11.32
N ILE A 115 3.17 -1.28 11.64
CA ILE A 115 3.91 -0.91 12.87
C ILE A 115 3.11 0.09 13.73
N GLY A 116 2.29 0.92 13.12
CA GLY A 116 1.51 1.95 13.84
C GLY A 116 2.37 3.10 14.36
N GLY A 117 2.05 3.61 15.54
CA GLY A 117 2.66 4.81 16.13
C GLY A 117 4.06 4.60 16.72
N LEU A 118 4.99 3.99 16.00
CA LEU A 118 6.34 3.68 16.48
C LEU A 118 7.13 4.93 16.88
N SER A 119 7.04 6.01 16.11
CA SER A 119 7.73 7.26 16.40
C SER A 119 7.31 7.82 17.76
N GLY A 120 6.02 7.97 17.96
CA GLY A 120 5.49 8.49 19.23
C GLY A 120 5.69 7.55 20.42
N ILE A 121 5.79 6.22 20.20
CA ILE A 121 6.16 5.26 21.23
C ILE A 121 7.61 5.50 21.66
N ALA A 122 8.54 5.62 20.70
CA ALA A 122 9.95 5.87 20.97
C ALA A 122 10.16 7.18 21.74
N ASP A 123 9.57 8.28 21.27
CA ASP A 123 9.68 9.60 21.89
C ASP A 123 9.07 9.62 23.30
N THR A 124 7.92 8.95 23.48
CA THR A 124 7.28 8.88 24.81
C THR A 124 8.09 8.03 25.79
N ALA A 125 8.76 6.96 25.33
CA ALA A 125 9.64 6.16 26.17
C ALA A 125 10.83 6.98 26.68
N LEU A 126 11.44 7.80 25.84
CA LEU A 126 12.51 8.73 26.23
C LEU A 126 11.98 9.82 27.21
N LEU A 127 10.84 10.42 26.90
CA LEU A 127 10.18 11.41 27.76
C LEU A 127 9.88 10.83 29.17
N LEU A 128 9.35 9.61 29.22
CA LEU A 128 9.08 8.90 30.47
C LEU A 128 10.35 8.70 31.29
N LYS A 129 11.44 8.29 30.64
CA LYS A 129 12.74 8.07 31.28
C LYS A 129 13.31 9.39 31.85
N GLU A 130 13.22 10.48 31.09
CA GLU A 130 13.83 11.77 31.45
C GLU A 130 12.99 12.58 32.43
N ARG A 131 11.66 12.56 32.29
CA ARG A 131 10.75 13.49 32.99
C ARG A 131 9.68 12.83 33.84
N GLY A 132 9.65 11.50 33.86
CA GLY A 132 8.73 10.70 34.70
C GLY A 132 7.30 10.62 34.17
N PRO A 133 6.45 9.79 34.82
CA PRO A 133 5.14 9.38 34.30
C PRO A 133 4.12 10.52 34.19
N ARG A 134 4.26 11.58 34.97
CA ARG A 134 3.34 12.75 34.92
C ARG A 134 3.42 13.55 33.63
N LYS A 135 4.43 13.32 32.80
CA LYS A 135 4.62 13.98 31.50
C LYS A 135 4.06 13.21 30.32
N VAL A 136 3.70 11.94 30.53
CA VAL A 136 3.05 11.12 29.48
C VAL A 136 1.65 11.67 29.18
N SER A 137 1.37 11.89 27.89
CA SER A 137 0.10 12.42 27.43
C SER A 137 -1.06 11.41 27.69
N PRO A 138 -2.25 11.85 28.10
CA PRO A 138 -3.42 10.98 28.17
C PRO A 138 -3.85 10.42 26.80
N PHE A 139 -3.39 11.04 25.71
CA PHE A 139 -3.63 10.59 24.34
C PHE A 139 -2.54 9.64 23.83
N PHE A 140 -1.55 9.27 24.66
CA PHE A 140 -0.46 8.39 24.24
C PHE A 140 -1.01 7.06 23.69
N ILE A 141 -1.82 6.35 24.42
CA ILE A 141 -2.37 5.07 23.97
C ILE A 141 -3.27 5.24 22.74
N PRO A 142 -4.36 6.03 22.77
CA PRO A 142 -5.26 6.14 21.61
C PRO A 142 -4.61 6.76 20.36
N GLY A 143 -3.55 7.52 20.51
CA GLY A 143 -2.83 8.10 19.37
C GLY A 143 -1.80 7.16 18.72
N ARG A 144 -1.59 5.93 19.23
CA ARG A 144 -0.53 5.00 18.76
C ARG A 144 -1.06 3.63 18.36
N LEU A 145 -2.28 3.26 18.79
CA LEU A 145 -2.90 1.99 18.45
C LEU A 145 -3.28 1.94 16.96
N ILE A 146 -2.96 0.83 16.31
CA ILE A 146 -3.17 0.64 14.87
C ILE A 146 -4.63 0.77 14.46
N ASN A 147 -5.55 0.16 15.22
CA ASN A 147 -6.97 0.21 14.91
C ASN A 147 -7.58 1.63 15.02
N LEU A 148 -6.86 2.58 15.61
CA LEU A 148 -7.35 3.96 15.71
C LEU A 148 -7.26 4.73 14.36
N ALA A 149 -6.52 4.24 13.36
CA ALA A 149 -6.68 4.74 11.99
C ALA A 149 -8.12 4.55 11.50
N SER A 150 -8.66 3.33 11.63
CA SER A 150 -10.08 3.05 11.35
C SER A 150 -11.02 3.80 12.31
N GLY A 151 -10.67 3.86 13.60
CA GLY A 151 -11.48 4.51 14.61
C GLY A 151 -11.65 6.01 14.37
N TYR A 152 -10.59 6.74 14.06
CA TYR A 152 -10.68 8.17 13.75
C TYR A 152 -11.48 8.45 12.48
N VAL A 153 -11.28 7.67 11.41
CA VAL A 153 -12.06 7.77 10.18
C VAL A 153 -13.56 7.50 10.46
N SER A 154 -13.87 6.46 11.22
CA SER A 154 -15.24 6.12 11.63
C SER A 154 -15.90 7.27 12.38
N ILE A 155 -15.22 7.87 13.35
CA ILE A 155 -15.74 8.98 14.16
C ILE A 155 -15.98 10.23 13.32
N GLU A 156 -14.99 10.62 12.50
CA GLU A 156 -15.02 11.82 11.67
C GLU A 156 -16.19 11.79 10.67
N HIS A 157 -16.42 10.63 10.05
CA HIS A 157 -17.42 10.48 8.99
C HIS A 157 -18.73 9.83 9.47
N GLY A 158 -18.84 9.50 10.75
CA GLY A 158 -20.04 8.89 11.35
C GLY A 158 -20.34 7.48 10.83
N LEU A 159 -19.30 6.68 10.49
CA LEU A 159 -19.42 5.34 9.94
C LEU A 159 -19.60 4.32 11.07
N LYS A 160 -20.73 3.63 11.11
CA LYS A 160 -21.15 2.78 12.22
C LYS A 160 -21.17 1.28 11.90
N GLY A 161 -20.79 0.91 10.68
CA GLY A 161 -20.65 -0.49 10.28
C GLY A 161 -19.41 -1.17 10.90
N PRO A 162 -18.97 -2.32 10.37
CA PRO A 162 -17.78 -3.01 10.87
C PRO A 162 -16.57 -2.08 10.97
N ASN A 163 -15.87 -2.08 12.12
CA ASN A 163 -14.75 -1.19 12.39
C ASN A 163 -13.62 -1.97 13.06
N HIS A 164 -12.57 -2.28 12.32
CA HIS A 164 -11.37 -2.95 12.83
C HIS A 164 -10.16 -2.72 11.92
N ALA A 165 -9.01 -3.28 12.27
CA ALA A 165 -7.78 -3.17 11.50
C ALA A 165 -7.16 -4.55 11.27
N VAL A 166 -6.47 -4.69 10.14
CA VAL A 166 -5.58 -5.81 9.84
C VAL A 166 -4.15 -5.41 10.14
N VAL A 167 -3.34 -6.34 10.66
CA VAL A 167 -1.92 -6.15 10.92
C VAL A 167 -1.17 -7.38 10.41
N THR A 168 -0.60 -7.28 9.23
CA THR A 168 0.10 -8.38 8.54
C THR A 168 1.36 -7.87 7.83
N ALA A 169 2.12 -7.02 8.53
CA ALA A 169 3.34 -6.40 8.01
C ALA A 169 3.13 -5.77 6.63
N CYS A 170 3.96 -6.12 5.64
CA CYS A 170 3.90 -5.54 4.29
C CYS A 170 2.63 -5.91 3.50
N SER A 171 1.87 -6.91 3.94
CA SER A 171 0.63 -7.34 3.27
C SER A 171 -0.64 -6.69 3.85
N THR A 172 -0.50 -5.84 4.87
CA THR A 172 -1.61 -5.24 5.63
C THR A 172 -2.65 -4.58 4.72
N GLY A 173 -2.23 -3.69 3.82
CA GLY A 173 -3.15 -2.95 2.96
C GLY A 173 -3.90 -3.84 1.97
N ALA A 174 -3.23 -4.84 1.40
CA ALA A 174 -3.86 -5.82 0.50
C ALA A 174 -4.86 -6.72 1.26
N HIS A 175 -4.51 -7.19 2.45
CA HIS A 175 -5.42 -7.93 3.32
C HIS A 175 -6.63 -7.08 3.72
N ALA A 176 -6.43 -5.81 4.09
CA ALA A 176 -7.54 -4.92 4.45
C ALA A 176 -8.56 -4.76 3.30
N ILE A 177 -8.09 -4.54 2.07
CA ILE A 177 -8.96 -4.44 0.89
C ILE A 177 -9.67 -5.77 0.63
N GLY A 178 -8.94 -6.89 0.67
CA GLY A 178 -9.50 -8.21 0.43
C GLY A 178 -10.53 -8.63 1.49
N ASP A 179 -10.24 -8.43 2.77
CA ASP A 179 -11.16 -8.78 3.86
C ASP A 179 -12.36 -7.86 3.90
N ALA A 180 -12.21 -6.55 3.65
CA ALA A 180 -13.31 -5.61 3.50
C ALA A 180 -14.24 -6.01 2.34
N SER A 181 -13.66 -6.46 1.21
CA SER A 181 -14.46 -6.95 0.08
C SER A 181 -15.28 -8.20 0.45
N ARG A 182 -14.75 -9.07 1.32
CA ARG A 182 -15.48 -10.23 1.85
C ARG A 182 -16.66 -9.82 2.73
N LEU A 183 -16.49 -8.82 3.61
CA LEU A 183 -17.60 -8.32 4.44
C LEU A 183 -18.75 -7.81 3.58
N ILE A 184 -18.46 -7.05 2.52
CA ILE A 184 -19.49 -6.63 1.56
C ILE A 184 -20.10 -7.84 0.85
N ALA A 185 -19.28 -8.75 0.35
CA ALA A 185 -19.76 -9.94 -0.39
C ALA A 185 -20.66 -10.85 0.44
N LEU A 186 -20.43 -10.91 1.77
CA LEU A 186 -21.23 -11.67 2.73
C LEU A 186 -22.47 -10.92 3.22
N GLY A 187 -22.54 -9.60 3.07
CA GLY A 187 -23.70 -8.77 3.46
C GLY A 187 -23.56 -8.10 4.82
N ASP A 188 -22.37 -8.09 5.43
CA ASP A 188 -22.11 -7.42 6.71
C ASP A 188 -22.04 -5.89 6.57
N ALA A 189 -21.76 -5.39 5.36
CA ALA A 189 -21.75 -3.98 5.00
C ALA A 189 -22.12 -3.80 3.52
N ASP A 190 -22.58 -2.61 3.14
CA ASP A 190 -22.77 -2.23 1.73
C ASP A 190 -21.60 -1.40 1.21
N VAL A 191 -20.93 -0.66 2.09
CA VAL A 191 -19.76 0.16 1.79
C VAL A 191 -18.67 -0.07 2.83
N MET A 192 -17.42 -0.17 2.40
CA MET A 192 -16.25 -0.25 3.28
C MET A 192 -15.18 0.74 2.84
N VAL A 193 -14.70 1.54 3.78
CA VAL A 193 -13.49 2.38 3.63
C VAL A 193 -12.31 1.54 4.06
N ALA A 194 -11.50 1.08 3.11
CA ALA A 194 -10.48 0.07 3.36
C ALA A 194 -9.11 0.46 2.81
N GLY A 195 -8.06 0.05 3.49
CA GLY A 195 -6.70 0.29 3.01
C GLY A 195 -5.62 0.12 4.06
N GLY A 196 -4.51 0.81 3.84
CA GLY A 196 -3.35 0.76 4.72
C GLY A 196 -2.68 2.12 4.86
N THR A 197 -2.04 2.33 6.00
CA THR A 197 -1.31 3.53 6.34
C THR A 197 -0.04 3.20 7.10
N GLU A 198 1.02 3.98 6.93
CA GLU A 198 2.27 3.76 7.64
C GLU A 198 3.07 5.06 7.76
N SER A 199 3.68 5.31 8.92
CA SER A 199 4.62 6.41 9.14
C SER A 199 5.83 5.91 9.95
N PRO A 200 6.68 5.06 9.35
CA PRO A 200 7.73 4.37 10.07
C PRO A 200 9.05 5.16 10.12
N ILE A 201 9.17 6.28 9.39
CA ILE A 201 10.45 6.96 9.19
C ILE A 201 10.83 7.73 10.46
N CYS A 202 11.45 7.03 11.39
CA CYS A 202 12.03 7.56 12.61
C CYS A 202 13.36 6.85 12.92
N ARG A 203 14.15 7.43 13.82
CA ARG A 203 15.48 6.91 14.14
C ARG A 203 15.45 5.45 14.61
N LEU A 204 14.45 5.07 15.44
CA LEU A 204 14.33 3.69 15.96
C LEU A 204 14.04 2.68 14.84
N ALA A 205 13.11 2.99 13.93
CA ALA A 205 12.79 2.10 12.82
C ALA A 205 13.97 1.97 11.85
N MET A 206 14.62 3.09 11.49
CA MET A 206 15.80 3.07 10.64
C MET A 206 16.92 2.21 11.25
N ALA A 207 17.22 2.37 12.54
CA ALA A 207 18.19 1.56 13.25
C ALA A 207 17.81 0.07 13.25
N GLY A 208 16.55 -0.26 13.48
CA GLY A 208 16.04 -1.63 13.49
C GLY A 208 16.17 -2.33 12.14
N PHE A 209 15.78 -1.64 11.05
CA PHE A 209 15.91 -2.20 9.70
C PHE A 209 17.36 -2.20 9.19
N CYS A 210 18.20 -1.28 9.62
CA CYS A 210 19.66 -1.36 9.39
C CYS A 210 20.26 -2.59 10.08
N ALA A 211 19.88 -2.85 11.34
CA ALA A 211 20.33 -4.02 12.09
C ALA A 211 19.93 -5.34 11.42
N SER A 212 18.74 -5.39 10.81
CA SER A 212 18.27 -6.55 10.03
C SER A 212 18.91 -6.66 8.63
N ARG A 213 19.72 -5.69 8.21
CA ARG A 213 20.38 -5.61 6.89
C ARG A 213 19.37 -5.66 5.72
N ALA A 214 18.19 -5.10 5.92
CA ALA A 214 17.12 -5.12 4.93
C ALA A 214 17.11 -3.88 4.02
N LEU A 215 17.75 -2.77 4.47
CA LEU A 215 17.75 -1.50 3.76
C LEU A 215 18.91 -1.38 2.76
N SER A 216 18.66 -0.64 1.68
CA SER A 216 19.70 -0.18 0.75
C SER A 216 20.70 0.73 1.46
N THR A 217 22.01 0.48 1.23
CA THR A 217 23.10 1.21 1.88
C THR A 217 24.11 1.76 0.86
N GLY A 218 24.16 1.22 -0.34
CA GLY A 218 25.09 1.61 -1.40
C GLY A 218 24.76 2.92 -2.11
N PHE A 219 23.54 3.43 -1.94
CA PHE A 219 23.02 4.58 -2.69
C PHE A 219 22.73 5.82 -1.83
N ASN A 220 23.36 5.96 -0.66
CA ASN A 220 23.14 7.11 0.23
C ASN A 220 23.42 8.48 -0.44
N GLU A 221 24.30 8.54 -1.43
CA GLU A 221 24.62 9.78 -2.15
C GLU A 221 23.78 9.97 -3.42
N THR A 222 23.10 8.92 -3.89
CA THR A 222 22.22 8.93 -5.06
C THR A 222 20.89 8.24 -4.72
N PRO A 223 20.11 8.80 -3.76
CA PRO A 223 18.93 8.13 -3.21
C PRO A 223 17.89 7.75 -4.28
N GLU A 224 17.76 8.55 -5.33
CA GLU A 224 16.84 8.31 -6.44
C GLU A 224 17.13 7.02 -7.21
N LYS A 225 18.33 6.46 -7.07
CA LYS A 225 18.78 5.20 -7.72
C LYS A 225 18.69 3.98 -6.80
N ALA A 226 18.32 4.16 -5.54
CA ALA A 226 18.44 3.12 -4.52
C ALA A 226 17.38 2.02 -4.66
N SER A 227 16.11 2.39 -4.88
CA SER A 227 15.05 1.40 -5.09
C SER A 227 15.07 0.95 -6.55
N ARG A 228 15.54 -0.29 -6.78
CA ARG A 228 15.80 -0.84 -8.12
C ARG A 228 15.38 -2.32 -8.24
N PRO A 229 14.09 -2.63 -8.12
CA PRO A 229 13.60 -4.00 -8.19
C PRO A 229 14.08 -4.72 -9.45
N TYR A 230 14.43 -6.00 -9.30
CA TYR A 230 14.94 -6.90 -10.36
C TYR A 230 16.30 -6.51 -10.98
N ASP A 231 16.84 -5.36 -10.63
CA ASP A 231 18.16 -4.95 -11.10
C ASP A 231 19.28 -5.71 -10.38
N ARG A 232 20.38 -5.95 -11.07
CA ARG A 232 21.53 -6.70 -10.54
C ARG A 232 22.19 -6.01 -9.35
N ASP A 233 22.20 -4.68 -9.35
CA ASP A 233 22.88 -3.86 -8.34
C ASP A 233 21.98 -3.52 -7.15
N ARG A 234 20.78 -4.11 -7.03
CA ARG A 234 19.89 -3.91 -5.86
C ARG A 234 20.54 -4.47 -4.60
N ASP A 235 20.42 -3.72 -3.51
CA ASP A 235 21.09 -4.03 -2.24
C ASP A 235 20.18 -3.95 -1.00
N GLY A 236 18.87 -3.83 -1.20
CA GLY A 236 17.87 -3.73 -0.14
C GLY A 236 16.74 -2.77 -0.48
N PHE A 237 15.71 -2.72 0.34
CA PHE A 237 14.61 -1.80 0.10
C PHE A 237 14.89 -0.38 0.61
N VAL A 238 14.19 0.60 0.07
CA VAL A 238 14.14 1.97 0.61
C VAL A 238 12.84 2.11 1.39
N MET A 239 12.93 2.47 2.68
CA MET A 239 11.74 2.67 3.52
C MET A 239 10.89 3.83 3.00
N GLY A 240 9.58 3.65 2.93
CA GLY A 240 8.62 4.68 2.56
C GLY A 240 7.51 4.85 3.60
N GLU A 241 6.77 5.95 3.50
CA GLU A 241 5.62 6.27 4.33
C GLU A 241 4.45 6.78 3.50
N GLY A 242 3.23 6.74 4.06
CA GLY A 242 2.03 7.22 3.41
C GLY A 242 0.78 6.41 3.71
N ALA A 243 -0.24 6.56 2.89
CA ALA A 243 -1.50 5.82 2.98
C ALA A 243 -2.14 5.61 1.61
N GLY A 244 -2.81 4.48 1.45
CA GLY A 244 -3.73 4.23 0.35
C GLY A 244 -5.06 3.76 0.91
N VAL A 245 -6.15 4.38 0.50
CA VAL A 245 -7.50 4.03 0.93
C VAL A 245 -8.42 3.97 -0.28
N VAL A 246 -9.25 2.95 -0.34
CA VAL A 246 -10.29 2.78 -1.34
C VAL A 246 -11.67 2.75 -0.69
N VAL A 247 -12.69 3.23 -1.37
CA VAL A 247 -14.09 2.96 -1.06
C VAL A 247 -14.50 1.74 -1.87
N LEU A 248 -14.79 0.65 -1.16
CA LEU A 248 -15.40 -0.55 -1.70
C LEU A 248 -16.91 -0.47 -1.52
N GLU A 249 -17.66 -0.86 -2.54
CA GLU A 249 -19.11 -0.73 -2.53
C GLU A 249 -19.75 -1.95 -3.19
N GLU A 250 -20.91 -2.36 -2.70
CA GLU A 250 -21.73 -3.38 -3.34
C GLU A 250 -22.19 -2.87 -4.73
N TYR A 251 -22.04 -3.72 -5.75
CA TYR A 251 -22.19 -3.32 -7.16
C TYR A 251 -23.56 -2.73 -7.48
N GLU A 252 -24.66 -3.36 -7.04
CA GLU A 252 -26.01 -2.86 -7.31
C GLU A 252 -26.30 -1.58 -6.49
N HIS A 253 -25.68 -1.43 -5.31
CA HIS A 253 -25.72 -0.19 -4.53
C HIS A 253 -25.05 0.96 -5.32
N ALA A 254 -23.82 0.76 -5.82
CA ALA A 254 -23.10 1.73 -6.64
C ALA A 254 -23.89 2.13 -7.90
N LYS A 255 -24.48 1.14 -8.58
CA LYS A 255 -25.33 1.38 -9.76
C LYS A 255 -26.56 2.22 -9.46
N ARG A 256 -27.26 1.93 -8.36
CA ARG A 256 -28.45 2.74 -7.94
C ARG A 256 -28.07 4.19 -7.67
N ARG A 257 -26.87 4.43 -7.14
CA ARG A 257 -26.33 5.78 -6.92
C ARG A 257 -25.87 6.48 -8.21
N GLY A 258 -25.63 5.73 -9.28
CA GLY A 258 -25.12 6.27 -10.55
C GLY A 258 -23.71 6.85 -10.46
N VAL A 259 -22.87 6.30 -9.56
CA VAL A 259 -21.52 6.79 -9.32
C VAL A 259 -20.52 6.11 -10.25
N LYS A 260 -19.35 6.74 -10.40
CA LYS A 260 -18.23 6.17 -11.10
C LYS A 260 -17.77 4.87 -10.45
N ILE A 261 -17.55 3.86 -11.25
CA ILE A 261 -16.93 2.59 -10.83
C ILE A 261 -15.57 2.52 -11.50
N TYR A 262 -14.52 2.38 -10.72
CA TYR A 262 -13.14 2.27 -11.22
C TYR A 262 -12.82 0.86 -11.69
N ALA A 263 -13.13 -0.14 -10.86
CA ALA A 263 -12.86 -1.54 -11.12
C ALA A 263 -13.73 -2.43 -10.22
N GLU A 264 -13.81 -3.72 -10.53
CA GLU A 264 -14.38 -4.76 -9.68
C GLU A 264 -13.28 -5.56 -9.00
N VAL A 265 -13.39 -5.82 -7.70
CA VAL A 265 -12.53 -6.75 -6.97
C VAL A 265 -13.06 -8.17 -7.20
N ILE A 266 -12.40 -8.92 -8.08
CA ILE A 266 -12.87 -10.24 -8.49
C ILE A 266 -12.15 -11.40 -7.80
N GLY A 267 -10.94 -11.15 -7.27
CA GLY A 267 -10.13 -12.19 -6.65
C GLY A 267 -9.37 -11.68 -5.43
N TYR A 268 -9.30 -12.53 -4.42
CA TYR A 268 -8.48 -12.31 -3.25
C TYR A 268 -7.95 -13.65 -2.74
N GLY A 269 -6.64 -13.80 -2.71
CA GLY A 269 -5.95 -15.00 -2.26
C GLY A 269 -5.04 -14.72 -1.08
N LEU A 270 -4.93 -15.69 -0.18
CA LEU A 270 -4.09 -15.66 1.00
C LEU A 270 -3.30 -16.94 1.12
N SER A 271 -2.11 -16.85 1.69
CA SER A 271 -1.31 -18.02 2.10
C SER A 271 -0.35 -17.65 3.22
N GLY A 272 0.19 -18.66 3.89
CA GLY A 272 1.31 -18.52 4.79
C GLY A 272 2.49 -19.37 4.29
N ASP A 273 3.73 -18.85 4.41
CA ASP A 273 4.94 -19.59 3.99
C ASP A 273 5.30 -20.70 4.97
N ALA A 274 5.04 -20.49 6.26
CA ALA A 274 5.46 -21.39 7.35
C ALA A 274 6.95 -21.78 7.27
N TYR A 275 7.80 -20.82 6.92
CA TYR A 275 9.23 -21.05 6.65
C TYR A 275 10.15 -20.22 7.57
N HIS A 276 10.15 -18.88 7.43
CA HIS A 276 11.02 -17.98 8.19
C HIS A 276 10.33 -16.66 8.48
N ILE A 277 10.76 -15.98 9.58
CA ILE A 277 10.11 -14.73 10.02
C ILE A 277 10.33 -13.54 9.07
N THR A 278 11.42 -13.51 8.31
CA THR A 278 11.78 -12.37 7.43
C THR A 278 12.12 -12.76 6.00
N SER A 279 12.23 -14.05 5.70
CA SER A 279 12.58 -14.52 4.35
C SER A 279 11.45 -15.35 3.74
N PRO A 280 11.14 -15.18 2.44
CA PRO A 280 10.20 -16.05 1.75
C PRO A 280 10.76 -17.47 1.63
N SER A 281 9.88 -18.44 1.41
CA SER A 281 10.30 -19.79 1.06
C SER A 281 11.09 -19.79 -0.25
N PRO A 282 12.25 -20.47 -0.35
CA PRO A 282 13.11 -20.43 -1.54
C PRO A 282 12.45 -20.86 -2.85
N ASP A 283 11.41 -21.70 -2.76
CA ASP A 283 10.63 -22.18 -3.90
C ASP A 283 9.47 -21.23 -4.29
N GLY A 284 9.26 -20.14 -3.55
CA GLY A 284 8.17 -19.17 -3.78
C GLY A 284 6.77 -19.77 -3.64
N ASP A 285 6.62 -20.90 -2.95
CA ASP A 285 5.34 -21.62 -2.88
C ASP A 285 4.22 -20.81 -2.24
N GLY A 286 4.52 -20.05 -1.19
CA GLY A 286 3.54 -19.19 -0.53
C GLY A 286 2.99 -18.12 -1.48
N ALA A 287 3.87 -17.43 -2.21
CA ALA A 287 3.47 -16.45 -3.22
C ALA A 287 2.63 -17.10 -4.33
N PHE A 288 3.06 -18.25 -4.83
CA PHE A 288 2.32 -19.02 -5.85
C PHE A 288 0.92 -19.41 -5.36
N ARG A 289 0.79 -19.92 -4.12
CA ARG A 289 -0.52 -20.33 -3.56
C ARG A 289 -1.45 -19.14 -3.34
N SER A 290 -0.92 -18.00 -2.92
CA SER A 290 -1.70 -16.77 -2.77
C SER A 290 -2.29 -16.32 -4.11
N MET A 291 -1.47 -16.20 -5.15
CA MET A 291 -1.89 -15.84 -6.50
C MET A 291 -2.88 -16.86 -7.09
N SER A 292 -2.58 -18.15 -6.96
CA SER A 292 -3.47 -19.24 -7.45
C SER A 292 -4.83 -19.21 -6.77
N ALA A 293 -4.88 -18.94 -5.45
CA ALA A 293 -6.12 -18.81 -4.71
C ALA A 293 -6.94 -17.59 -5.16
N ALA A 294 -6.28 -16.46 -5.46
CA ALA A 294 -6.93 -15.28 -6.00
C ALA A 294 -7.55 -15.56 -7.38
N MET A 295 -6.80 -16.20 -8.30
CA MET A 295 -7.29 -16.58 -9.62
C MET A 295 -8.46 -17.56 -9.56
N LYS A 296 -8.36 -18.55 -8.68
CA LYS A 296 -9.46 -19.53 -8.47
C LYS A 296 -10.75 -18.84 -8.04
N ARG A 297 -10.69 -17.87 -7.15
CA ARG A 297 -11.86 -17.08 -6.71
C ARG A 297 -12.41 -16.20 -7.80
N ALA A 298 -11.53 -15.59 -8.59
CA ALA A 298 -11.89 -14.77 -9.74
C ALA A 298 -12.47 -15.60 -10.91
N ALA A 299 -12.35 -16.93 -10.87
CA ALA A 299 -12.69 -17.85 -11.96
C ALA A 299 -12.01 -17.48 -13.28
N ILE A 300 -10.72 -17.10 -13.21
CA ILE A 300 -9.89 -16.73 -14.37
C ILE A 300 -8.69 -17.68 -14.50
N THR A 301 -8.05 -17.63 -15.66
CA THR A 301 -6.81 -18.34 -16.01
C THR A 301 -5.63 -17.39 -16.10
N ALA A 302 -4.42 -17.90 -16.22
CA ALA A 302 -3.21 -17.09 -16.42
C ALA A 302 -3.26 -16.20 -17.69
N SER A 303 -3.97 -16.64 -18.73
CA SER A 303 -4.14 -15.89 -19.98
C SER A 303 -5.04 -14.67 -19.88
N ASP A 304 -5.78 -14.54 -18.79
CA ASP A 304 -6.68 -13.41 -18.54
C ASP A 304 -5.98 -12.26 -17.80
N ILE A 305 -4.76 -12.48 -17.28
CA ILE A 305 -3.99 -11.46 -16.56
C ILE A 305 -3.19 -10.63 -17.58
N ASP A 306 -3.37 -9.32 -17.53
CA ASP A 306 -2.66 -8.37 -18.40
C ASP A 306 -1.50 -7.68 -17.69
N TYR A 307 -1.69 -7.36 -16.40
CA TYR A 307 -0.72 -6.61 -15.61
C TYR A 307 -0.58 -7.18 -14.18
N ILE A 308 0.65 -7.19 -13.68
CA ILE A 308 0.96 -7.52 -12.29
C ILE A 308 1.70 -6.36 -11.65
N ASN A 309 1.14 -5.81 -10.56
CA ASN A 309 1.88 -4.95 -9.65
C ASN A 309 2.59 -5.84 -8.63
N ALA A 310 3.89 -5.90 -8.74
CA ALA A 310 4.70 -6.83 -7.96
C ALA A 310 4.93 -6.33 -6.53
N HIS A 311 5.14 -7.26 -5.62
CA HIS A 311 5.71 -6.92 -4.32
C HIS A 311 7.10 -6.31 -4.46
N GLY A 312 7.99 -6.90 -5.25
CA GLY A 312 9.25 -6.36 -5.76
C GLY A 312 9.90 -5.27 -4.91
N THR A 313 10.50 -5.63 -3.78
CA THR A 313 10.99 -4.67 -2.77
C THR A 313 12.40 -4.16 -3.04
N SER A 314 13.05 -4.56 -4.12
CA SER A 314 14.47 -4.30 -4.39
C SER A 314 15.42 -5.07 -3.45
N THR A 315 15.00 -6.24 -2.98
CA THR A 315 15.84 -7.13 -2.18
C THR A 315 16.47 -8.22 -3.06
N GLN A 316 17.69 -8.61 -2.74
CA GLN A 316 18.45 -9.56 -3.57
C GLN A 316 17.72 -10.89 -3.77
N VAL A 317 17.10 -11.43 -2.72
CA VAL A 317 16.46 -12.74 -2.72
C VAL A 317 14.96 -12.65 -3.05
N GLY A 318 14.26 -11.67 -2.46
CA GLY A 318 12.80 -11.58 -2.56
C GLY A 318 12.29 -11.38 -3.98
N ASP A 319 12.95 -10.52 -4.74
CA ASP A 319 12.52 -10.16 -6.10
C ASP A 319 12.61 -11.37 -7.06
N GLU A 320 13.67 -12.16 -6.97
CA GLU A 320 13.84 -13.36 -7.83
C GLU A 320 12.89 -14.48 -7.46
N ILE A 321 12.63 -14.68 -6.16
CA ILE A 321 11.66 -15.68 -5.69
C ILE A 321 10.26 -15.32 -6.16
N GLU A 322 9.86 -14.04 -6.05
CA GLU A 322 8.57 -13.59 -6.56
C GLU A 322 8.46 -13.79 -8.08
N LEU A 323 9.47 -13.37 -8.84
CA LEU A 323 9.49 -13.53 -10.29
C LEU A 323 9.34 -15.00 -10.70
N GLY A 324 10.09 -15.91 -10.06
CA GLY A 324 9.97 -17.34 -10.31
C GLY A 324 8.59 -17.92 -9.97
N ALA A 325 7.95 -17.43 -8.90
CA ALA A 325 6.57 -17.81 -8.55
C ALA A 325 5.56 -17.31 -9.58
N VAL A 326 5.74 -16.09 -10.11
CA VAL A 326 4.91 -15.52 -11.17
C VAL A 326 5.11 -16.28 -12.48
N GLU A 327 6.35 -16.60 -12.88
CA GLU A 327 6.62 -17.41 -14.08
C GLU A 327 5.96 -18.79 -13.98
N ARG A 328 6.05 -19.44 -12.82
CA ARG A 328 5.36 -20.72 -12.57
C ARG A 328 3.85 -20.60 -12.70
N LEU A 329 3.26 -19.48 -12.23
CA LEU A 329 1.83 -19.21 -12.32
C LEU A 329 1.37 -18.99 -13.77
N LEU A 330 2.12 -18.19 -14.50
CA LEU A 330 1.75 -17.74 -15.85
C LEU A 330 2.05 -18.79 -16.93
N GLY A 331 3.10 -19.61 -16.75
CA GLY A 331 3.53 -20.59 -17.75
C GLY A 331 3.65 -19.95 -19.13
N ASN A 332 2.96 -20.48 -20.14
CA ASN A 332 3.00 -19.99 -21.51
C ASN A 332 2.42 -18.58 -21.71
N ALA A 333 1.69 -18.03 -20.72
CA ALA A 333 1.14 -16.68 -20.80
C ALA A 333 2.17 -15.60 -20.41
N ALA A 334 3.33 -15.97 -19.87
CA ALA A 334 4.34 -15.04 -19.33
C ALA A 334 4.73 -13.92 -20.32
N SER A 335 4.94 -14.25 -21.59
CA SER A 335 5.34 -13.26 -22.62
C SER A 335 4.24 -12.25 -22.98
N ARG A 336 3.03 -12.43 -22.47
CA ARG A 336 1.87 -11.56 -22.73
C ARG A 336 1.58 -10.60 -21.58
N VAL A 337 2.25 -10.76 -20.44
CA VAL A 337 2.00 -10.01 -19.20
C VAL A 337 3.08 -8.95 -19.00
N SER A 338 2.69 -7.75 -18.60
CA SER A 338 3.61 -6.78 -18.02
C SER A 338 3.56 -6.89 -16.49
N MET A 339 4.73 -6.84 -15.85
CA MET A 339 4.86 -6.83 -14.41
C MET A 339 5.83 -5.71 -14.01
N SER A 340 5.45 -4.86 -13.09
CA SER A 340 6.35 -3.81 -12.61
C SER A 340 6.27 -3.65 -11.10
N SER A 341 7.34 -3.14 -10.49
CA SER A 341 7.33 -2.72 -9.11
C SER A 341 7.34 -1.20 -9.01
N THR A 342 6.20 -0.64 -8.61
CA THR A 342 6.05 0.79 -8.32
C THR A 342 6.83 1.23 -7.08
N LYS A 343 7.34 0.28 -6.27
CA LYS A 343 8.28 0.58 -5.18
C LYS A 343 9.60 1.15 -5.68
N SER A 344 9.94 0.97 -6.95
CA SER A 344 11.06 1.68 -7.56
C SER A 344 10.92 3.21 -7.45
N SER A 345 9.70 3.73 -7.49
CA SER A 345 9.36 5.15 -7.35
C SER A 345 9.02 5.55 -5.91
N THR A 346 8.22 4.75 -5.21
CA THR A 346 7.67 5.10 -3.89
C THR A 346 8.49 4.59 -2.72
N GLY A 347 9.47 3.70 -2.94
CA GLY A 347 10.01 2.88 -1.87
C GLY A 347 8.96 1.90 -1.32
N HIS A 348 9.29 1.26 -0.22
CA HIS A 348 8.42 0.28 0.43
C HIS A 348 7.64 0.92 1.59
N LEU A 349 6.35 1.16 1.40
CA LEU A 349 5.46 1.79 2.40
C LEU A 349 4.95 0.80 3.46
N LEU A 350 5.61 -0.35 3.63
CA LEU A 350 5.26 -1.37 4.62
C LEU A 350 3.75 -1.69 4.63
N GLY A 351 3.04 -1.40 5.73
CA GLY A 351 1.62 -1.70 5.85
C GLY A 351 0.70 -0.93 4.87
N ALA A 352 1.14 0.21 4.38
CA ALA A 352 0.42 0.97 3.35
C ALA A 352 0.65 0.44 1.93
N ALA A 353 1.75 -0.29 1.68
CA ALA A 353 2.21 -0.66 0.34
C ALA A 353 1.13 -1.35 -0.50
N GLY A 354 0.52 -2.41 0.01
CA GLY A 354 -0.47 -3.17 -0.74
C GLY A 354 -1.71 -2.38 -1.14
N ALA A 355 -2.10 -1.38 -0.34
CA ALA A 355 -3.24 -0.53 -0.67
C ALA A 355 -2.90 0.50 -1.75
N VAL A 356 -1.73 1.14 -1.66
CA VAL A 356 -1.23 2.06 -2.68
C VAL A 356 -1.04 1.35 -4.02
N GLU A 357 -0.52 0.13 -4.00
CA GLU A 357 -0.29 -0.69 -5.19
C GLU A 357 -1.58 -1.24 -5.81
N ALA A 358 -2.59 -1.53 -5.00
CA ALA A 358 -3.93 -1.83 -5.50
C ALA A 358 -4.53 -0.62 -6.25
N ILE A 359 -4.35 0.60 -5.72
CA ILE A 359 -4.76 1.84 -6.41
C ILE A 359 -3.99 1.99 -7.73
N PHE A 360 -2.68 1.77 -7.77
CA PHE A 360 -1.91 1.83 -9.03
C PHE A 360 -2.38 0.77 -10.04
N SER A 361 -2.75 -0.42 -9.59
CA SER A 361 -3.34 -1.45 -10.45
C SER A 361 -4.68 -1.02 -11.06
N ILE A 362 -5.52 -0.37 -10.28
CA ILE A 362 -6.79 0.21 -10.74
C ILE A 362 -6.53 1.33 -11.76
N LEU A 363 -5.56 2.20 -11.51
CA LEU A 363 -5.20 3.29 -12.43
C LEU A 363 -4.57 2.77 -13.72
N ALA A 364 -3.81 1.68 -13.66
CA ALA A 364 -3.27 1.00 -14.82
C ALA A 364 -4.39 0.48 -15.74
N ILE A 365 -5.45 -0.09 -15.17
CA ILE A 365 -6.68 -0.48 -15.90
C ILE A 365 -7.37 0.74 -16.50
N ARG A 366 -7.57 1.80 -15.70
CA ARG A 366 -8.26 3.02 -16.14
C ARG A 366 -7.61 3.64 -17.37
N ASP A 367 -6.30 3.75 -17.35
CA ASP A 367 -5.54 4.52 -18.35
C ASP A 367 -4.91 3.64 -19.44
N ASN A 368 -5.00 2.31 -19.33
CA ASN A 368 -4.34 1.33 -20.19
C ASN A 368 -2.81 1.57 -20.28
N ILE A 369 -2.18 1.77 -19.13
CA ILE A 369 -0.75 2.03 -19.00
C ILE A 369 -0.17 1.19 -17.86
N ALA A 370 0.80 0.33 -18.17
CA ALA A 370 1.62 -0.31 -17.16
C ALA A 370 2.66 0.69 -16.63
N PRO A 371 2.67 0.99 -15.32
CA PRO A 371 3.66 1.90 -14.72
C PRO A 371 5.07 1.28 -14.74
N PRO A 372 6.14 2.11 -14.74
CA PRO A 372 7.50 1.62 -14.91
C PRO A 372 8.06 0.97 -13.63
N THR A 373 9.03 0.09 -13.83
CA THR A 373 10.07 -0.23 -12.84
C THR A 373 11.25 0.68 -13.15
N ILE A 374 11.35 1.82 -12.46
CA ILE A 374 12.49 2.72 -12.66
C ILE A 374 13.75 2.12 -12.05
N ASN A 375 14.94 2.56 -12.53
CA ASN A 375 16.25 2.03 -12.14
C ASN A 375 16.53 0.56 -12.52
N LEU A 376 15.65 -0.08 -13.28
CA LEU A 376 15.93 -1.39 -13.87
C LEU A 376 16.76 -1.20 -15.13
N GLU A 377 18.08 -1.20 -14.97
CA GLU A 377 19.06 -1.01 -16.04
C GLU A 377 19.68 -2.33 -16.48
N ASN A 378 20.02 -3.19 -15.50
CA ASN A 378 20.68 -4.47 -15.68
C ASN A 378 19.89 -5.57 -14.98
N PRO A 379 18.90 -6.21 -15.62
CA PRO A 379 18.14 -7.29 -15.00
C PRO A 379 19.04 -8.40 -14.44
N SER A 380 18.75 -8.87 -13.23
CA SER A 380 19.53 -9.93 -12.58
C SER A 380 19.22 -11.32 -13.16
N VAL A 381 18.06 -11.47 -13.79
CA VAL A 381 17.58 -12.72 -14.41
C VAL A 381 16.96 -12.43 -15.77
N GLU A 382 17.04 -13.42 -16.67
CA GLU A 382 16.30 -13.40 -17.92
C GLU A 382 14.88 -13.91 -17.70
N THR A 383 13.88 -13.24 -18.28
CA THR A 383 12.47 -13.60 -18.18
C THR A 383 11.74 -13.25 -19.46
N ALA A 384 10.66 -14.00 -19.75
CA ALA A 384 9.73 -13.66 -20.83
C ALA A 384 8.73 -12.55 -20.43
N ILE A 385 8.60 -12.28 -19.14
CA ILE A 385 7.70 -11.24 -18.62
C ILE A 385 8.30 -9.86 -18.92
N ASP A 386 7.46 -8.95 -19.41
CA ASP A 386 7.87 -7.55 -19.57
C ASP A 386 7.90 -6.84 -18.19
N LEU A 387 9.09 -6.59 -17.66
CA LEU A 387 9.29 -5.92 -16.37
C LEU A 387 9.12 -4.39 -16.42
N VAL A 388 8.69 -3.85 -17.55
CA VAL A 388 8.43 -2.41 -17.80
C VAL A 388 9.62 -1.53 -17.36
N PRO A 389 10.83 -1.75 -17.88
CA PRO A 389 12.01 -1.02 -17.42
C PRO A 389 11.93 0.46 -17.80
N GLN A 390 12.33 1.35 -16.87
CA GLN A 390 12.61 2.78 -17.02
C GLN A 390 11.41 3.67 -17.38
N ALA A 391 10.52 3.27 -18.26
CA ALA A 391 9.44 4.10 -18.77
C ALA A 391 8.11 3.34 -18.81
N PRO A 392 6.96 4.04 -18.60
CA PRO A 392 5.65 3.41 -18.65
C PRO A 392 5.34 2.85 -20.04
N ARG A 393 4.53 1.80 -20.09
CA ARG A 393 4.16 1.13 -21.34
C ARG A 393 2.66 1.17 -21.56
N LYS A 394 2.25 1.75 -22.68
CA LYS A 394 0.85 1.69 -23.14
C LYS A 394 0.51 0.27 -23.56
N ARG A 395 -0.56 -0.26 -23.00
CA ARG A 395 -1.14 -1.56 -23.35
C ARG A 395 -2.56 -1.66 -22.81
N GLU A 396 -3.40 -2.43 -23.47
CA GLU A 396 -4.72 -2.77 -22.96
C GLU A 396 -4.58 -3.59 -21.67
N ILE A 397 -5.28 -3.19 -20.63
CA ILE A 397 -5.28 -3.82 -19.30
C ILE A 397 -6.72 -3.92 -18.83
N ASP A 398 -7.27 -5.12 -18.80
CA ASP A 398 -8.58 -5.40 -18.26
C ASP A 398 -8.53 -6.10 -16.91
N VAL A 399 -7.49 -6.88 -16.67
CA VAL A 399 -7.28 -7.61 -15.41
C VAL A 399 -5.89 -7.32 -14.87
N ALA A 400 -5.85 -6.80 -13.64
CA ALA A 400 -4.61 -6.56 -12.92
C ALA A 400 -4.57 -7.35 -11.61
N LEU A 401 -3.40 -7.92 -11.29
CA LEU A 401 -3.11 -8.62 -10.05
C LEU A 401 -2.10 -7.79 -9.25
N SER A 402 -2.36 -7.56 -7.97
CA SER A 402 -1.45 -6.88 -7.04
C SER A 402 -0.99 -7.85 -5.96
N ASN A 403 0.33 -7.97 -5.77
CA ASN A 403 0.96 -8.88 -4.81
C ASN A 403 1.51 -8.13 -3.59
N SER A 404 1.35 -8.73 -2.43
CA SER A 404 1.97 -8.28 -1.19
C SER A 404 2.44 -9.48 -0.38
N PHE A 405 3.74 -9.54 -0.06
CA PHE A 405 4.36 -10.62 0.69
C PHE A 405 5.07 -10.04 1.91
N GLY A 406 4.59 -10.38 3.10
CA GLY A 406 5.00 -9.74 4.35
C GLY A 406 5.90 -10.60 5.21
N PHE A 407 6.69 -9.94 6.06
CA PHE A 407 7.38 -10.58 7.15
C PHE A 407 6.41 -11.42 7.99
N GLY A 408 6.87 -12.60 8.46
CA GLY A 408 6.01 -13.62 9.05
C GLY A 408 5.48 -14.62 8.01
N GLY A 409 5.86 -14.46 6.72
CA GLY A 409 5.39 -15.31 5.62
C GLY A 409 3.92 -15.14 5.31
N THR A 410 3.39 -13.93 5.50
CA THR A 410 1.97 -13.62 5.25
C THR A 410 1.82 -13.03 3.85
N ASN A 411 1.09 -13.72 2.98
CA ASN A 411 0.95 -13.40 1.57
C ASN A 411 -0.49 -13.04 1.21
N ALA A 412 -0.65 -12.00 0.42
CA ALA A 412 -1.91 -11.54 -0.14
C ALA A 412 -1.77 -11.22 -1.63
N SER A 413 -2.77 -11.63 -2.41
CA SER A 413 -2.89 -11.26 -3.83
C SER A 413 -4.33 -10.80 -4.09
N VAL A 414 -4.47 -9.60 -4.65
CA VAL A 414 -5.77 -9.00 -4.99
C VAL A 414 -5.86 -8.88 -6.51
N ILE A 415 -6.98 -9.29 -7.09
CA ILE A 415 -7.25 -9.16 -8.52
C ILE A 415 -8.41 -8.18 -8.73
N VAL A 416 -8.15 -7.19 -9.55
CA VAL A 416 -9.13 -6.20 -9.98
C VAL A 416 -9.36 -6.30 -11.48
N ARG A 417 -10.59 -6.04 -11.91
CA ARG A 417 -11.00 -6.14 -13.32
C ARG A 417 -11.77 -4.89 -13.75
N ARG A 418 -11.58 -4.49 -15.00
CA ARG A 418 -12.41 -3.48 -15.65
C ARG A 418 -13.88 -3.88 -15.59
N VAL A 419 -14.73 -2.96 -15.19
CA VAL A 419 -16.18 -3.17 -15.27
C VAL A 419 -16.64 -2.76 -16.68
N PRO A 420 -17.28 -3.66 -17.44
CA PRO A 420 -17.87 -3.27 -18.72
C PRO A 420 -18.91 -2.16 -18.52
N ASN A 421 -18.88 -1.16 -19.40
CA ASN A 421 -19.86 -0.08 -19.44
C ASN A 421 -21.27 -0.59 -19.73
#